data_0468ebb2ae34db11776297f6d3135e0a
#
_entry.id   0468ebb2ae34db11776297f6d3135e0a
#
_cell.length_a   1.000
_cell.length_b   1.000
_cell.length_c   1.000
_cell.angle_alpha   90.00
_cell.angle_beta   90.00
_cell.angle_gamma   90.00
#
_symmetry.space_group_name_H-M   'P 1'
#
loop_
_entity.id
_entity.type
_entity.pdbx_description
1 polymer ?
#
loop_
_entity_poly.entity_id
_entity_poly.type
_entity_poly.pdbx_seq_one_letter_code
_entity_poly.pdbx_strand_id
1 'polypeptide(L)'
;MKSAIYVMTHKTFRVPEDKMYIPLHVGRKPWLLQHGMTAETLQSGNCDLPEICTYTGDDSGDNISEKNCYYSELTGMYWAWKNSDAEVIGTCHYRRYLLNSQGYMFTEKEILDVLADYDIITTKNLQLNFSYYEGFISHHKKIYLDETAHVLKEKYPAYYQTFERLVHEKHTYFGNMLICRRHIYNAYCEWMFSVLSEVEKRVKVEEEDSYHRRIFGFISEFLQYVWVTHEKLSVSECMVGMLGEKAEVSEVKQVLAGYFAAGDYEQAKEYFLEAKKARPDILMEASDVTGELHMCMEVIAVAGLEQQEYGSNLLERMQDFDELMSYCSHLNSYVMQKQCGEVEESLKQWRKSHEVTDVAENCALAVVNSIRGTAKVPV
;
A
#
# COMPACT_ATOMS: atom_id res chain seq x y z
N MET A 1 -24.18 18.52 10.36
CA MET A 1 -22.76 18.21 10.69
C MET A 1 -22.04 18.11 9.36
N LYS A 2 -20.91 18.78 9.15
CA LYS A 2 -20.19 18.75 7.87
C LYS A 2 -19.11 17.68 7.96
N SER A 3 -19.19 16.66 7.10
CA SER A 3 -18.17 15.61 6.97
C SER A 3 -17.30 15.86 5.73
N ALA A 4 -16.01 15.60 5.82
CA ALA A 4 -15.07 15.70 4.70
C ALA A 4 -14.08 14.52 4.76
N ILE A 5 -14.09 13.70 3.71
CA ILE A 5 -13.15 12.62 3.50
C ILE A 5 -12.16 13.06 2.41
N TYR A 6 -10.94 13.39 2.80
CA TYR A 6 -9.92 13.85 1.87
C TYR A 6 -9.29 12.65 1.15
N VAL A 7 -9.44 12.64 -0.18
CA VAL A 7 -8.91 11.58 -1.05
C VAL A 7 -7.54 12.02 -1.54
N MET A 8 -6.48 11.52 -0.89
CA MET A 8 -5.09 11.87 -1.20
C MET A 8 -4.71 11.35 -2.59
N THR A 9 -4.25 12.26 -3.46
CA THR A 9 -3.85 11.91 -4.83
C THR A 9 -2.69 12.77 -5.33
N HIS A 10 -1.89 12.21 -6.23
CA HIS A 10 -0.86 12.90 -7.01
C HIS A 10 -1.13 12.84 -8.51
N LYS A 11 -2.30 12.30 -8.92
CA LYS A 11 -2.74 12.19 -10.31
C LYS A 11 -4.27 12.22 -10.41
N THR A 12 -4.78 12.38 -11.62
CA THR A 12 -6.22 12.28 -11.89
C THR A 12 -6.75 10.87 -11.63
N PHE A 13 -7.98 10.80 -11.17
CA PHE A 13 -8.68 9.53 -10.90
C PHE A 13 -10.19 9.74 -11.00
N ARG A 14 -10.96 8.65 -11.06
CA ARG A 14 -12.41 8.74 -11.01
C ARG A 14 -12.85 9.13 -9.59
N VAL A 15 -13.23 10.38 -9.43
CA VAL A 15 -13.70 10.93 -8.15
C VAL A 15 -15.03 10.28 -7.76
N PRO A 16 -15.21 9.85 -6.50
CA PRO A 16 -16.49 9.38 -6.00
C PRO A 16 -17.61 10.42 -6.20
N GLU A 17 -18.84 9.96 -6.44
CA GLU A 17 -19.99 10.85 -6.68
C GLU A 17 -20.45 11.60 -5.42
N ASP A 18 -20.24 11.00 -4.24
CA ASP A 18 -20.59 11.63 -2.98
C ASP A 18 -19.60 12.78 -2.67
N LYS A 19 -20.16 13.98 -2.53
CA LYS A 19 -19.42 15.24 -2.34
C LYS A 19 -18.61 15.31 -1.04
N MET A 20 -18.85 14.43 -0.08
CA MET A 20 -18.00 14.37 1.11
C MET A 20 -16.61 13.83 0.79
N TYR A 21 -16.42 13.06 -0.31
CA TYR A 21 -15.11 12.62 -0.79
C TYR A 21 -14.46 13.71 -1.63
N ILE A 22 -13.54 14.42 -1.03
CA ILE A 22 -12.90 15.61 -1.59
C ILE A 22 -11.52 15.27 -2.13
N PRO A 23 -11.27 15.34 -3.45
CA PRO A 23 -9.93 15.15 -4.00
C PRO A 23 -8.96 16.17 -3.43
N LEU A 24 -7.84 15.67 -2.87
CA LEU A 24 -6.77 16.50 -2.33
C LEU A 24 -5.44 16.17 -3.03
N HIS A 25 -4.97 17.10 -3.86
CA HIS A 25 -3.69 16.99 -4.55
C HIS A 25 -2.55 17.21 -3.55
N VAL A 26 -1.89 16.13 -3.16
CA VAL A 26 -0.78 16.12 -2.22
C VAL A 26 0.55 16.36 -2.94
N GLY A 27 1.44 17.15 -2.33
CA GLY A 27 2.68 17.58 -2.96
C GLY A 27 2.45 18.55 -4.12
N ARG A 28 1.38 19.32 -4.07
CA ARG A 28 1.02 20.24 -5.16
C ARG A 28 2.08 21.29 -5.40
N LYS A 29 2.70 21.84 -4.35
CA LYS A 29 3.74 22.87 -4.49
C LYS A 29 4.95 22.38 -5.32
N PRO A 30 5.63 21.27 -5.00
CA PRO A 30 6.70 20.73 -5.85
C PRO A 30 6.19 20.29 -7.24
N TRP A 31 4.96 19.79 -7.35
CA TRP A 31 4.38 19.42 -8.64
C TRP A 31 4.24 20.64 -9.56
N LEU A 32 3.72 21.76 -9.06
CA LEU A 32 3.62 23.02 -9.82
C LEU A 32 4.99 23.50 -10.30
N LEU A 33 5.99 23.49 -9.42
CA LEU A 33 7.36 23.90 -9.77
C LEU A 33 7.93 23.00 -10.89
N GLN A 34 7.72 21.70 -10.82
CA GLN A 34 8.18 20.74 -11.84
C GLN A 34 7.54 20.97 -13.20
N HIS A 35 6.28 21.45 -13.23
CA HIS A 35 5.55 21.73 -14.46
C HIS A 35 5.63 23.20 -14.92
N GLY A 36 6.49 24.01 -14.28
CA GLY A 36 6.66 25.43 -14.62
C GLY A 36 5.42 26.28 -14.34
N MET A 37 4.58 25.86 -13.40
CA MET A 37 3.33 26.53 -13.01
C MET A 37 3.48 27.25 -11.68
N THR A 38 2.69 28.31 -11.48
CA THR A 38 2.58 29.07 -10.23
C THR A 38 1.14 29.06 -9.72
N ALA A 39 0.93 29.50 -8.47
CA ALA A 39 -0.42 29.68 -7.92
C ALA A 39 -1.25 30.71 -8.73
N GLU A 40 -0.59 31.72 -9.32
CA GLU A 40 -1.22 32.72 -10.18
C GLU A 40 -1.68 32.08 -11.50
N THR A 41 -0.89 31.15 -12.08
CA THR A 41 -1.27 30.38 -13.28
C THR A 41 -2.59 29.63 -13.08
N LEU A 42 -2.79 29.07 -11.88
CA LEU A 42 -4.02 28.35 -11.54
C LEU A 42 -5.24 29.29 -11.43
N GLN A 43 -5.05 30.54 -11.00
CA GLN A 43 -6.11 31.52 -10.85
C GLN A 43 -6.48 32.20 -12.17
N SER A 44 -5.65 32.09 -13.20
CA SER A 44 -5.84 32.80 -14.49
C SER A 44 -7.00 32.28 -15.33
N GLY A 45 -7.66 31.19 -14.92
CA GLY A 45 -8.81 30.62 -15.64
C GLY A 45 -8.49 30.04 -17.03
N ASN A 46 -7.22 29.69 -17.26
CA ASN A 46 -6.76 29.12 -18.51
C ASN A 46 -7.39 27.73 -18.72
N CYS A 47 -8.05 27.52 -19.87
CA CYS A 47 -8.80 26.29 -20.17
C CYS A 47 -7.93 25.04 -20.37
N ASP A 48 -6.61 25.22 -20.50
CA ASP A 48 -5.65 24.13 -20.82
C ASP A 48 -4.94 23.56 -19.58
N LEU A 49 -5.44 23.84 -18.37
CA LEU A 49 -4.84 23.27 -17.15
C LEU A 49 -5.18 21.78 -17.02
N PRO A 50 -4.22 20.94 -16.61
CA PRO A 50 -4.49 19.54 -16.26
C PRO A 50 -5.62 19.42 -15.23
N GLU A 51 -6.48 18.41 -15.37
CA GLU A 51 -7.64 18.18 -14.48
C GLU A 51 -7.23 18.16 -13.00
N ILE A 52 -6.07 17.62 -12.65
CA ILE A 52 -5.56 17.59 -11.28
C ILE A 52 -5.44 18.99 -10.64
N CYS A 53 -5.30 20.03 -11.46
CA CYS A 53 -5.26 21.42 -10.98
C CYS A 53 -6.61 21.91 -10.45
N THR A 54 -7.69 21.24 -10.79
CA THR A 54 -9.04 21.56 -10.28
C THR A 54 -9.28 21.01 -8.87
N TYR A 55 -8.44 20.09 -8.41
CA TYR A 55 -8.56 19.52 -7.07
C TYR A 55 -8.10 20.51 -6.00
N THR A 56 -8.59 20.34 -4.79
CA THR A 56 -8.04 21.05 -3.63
C THR A 56 -6.55 20.72 -3.51
N GLY A 57 -5.70 21.75 -3.34
CA GLY A 57 -4.25 21.52 -3.18
C GLY A 57 -3.83 21.62 -1.72
N ASP A 58 -2.86 20.79 -1.34
CA ASP A 58 -2.26 20.81 -0.02
C ASP A 58 -1.24 21.94 0.18
N ASP A 59 -1.15 22.89 -0.76
CA ASP A 59 -0.21 24.00 -0.81
C ASP A 59 -0.80 25.36 -0.35
N SER A 60 -2.06 25.37 0.10
CA SER A 60 -2.74 26.57 0.61
C SER A 60 -2.72 26.64 2.13
N GLY A 61 -2.85 27.85 2.69
CA GLY A 61 -2.86 28.06 4.14
C GLY A 61 -1.61 27.54 4.85
N ASP A 62 -1.79 27.05 6.08
CA ASP A 62 -0.70 26.38 6.83
C ASP A 62 -0.48 24.97 6.26
N ASN A 63 0.69 24.71 5.69
CA ASN A 63 0.98 23.50 4.93
C ASN A 63 2.45 23.10 4.96
N ILE A 64 2.69 21.82 4.62
CA ILE A 64 4.01 21.22 4.42
C ILE A 64 4.13 20.56 3.04
N SER A 65 3.41 21.07 2.02
CA SER A 65 3.33 20.48 0.67
C SER A 65 4.70 20.21 0.05
N GLU A 66 5.70 21.08 0.27
CA GLU A 66 7.07 20.92 -0.23
C GLU A 66 7.81 19.69 0.34
N LYS A 67 7.35 19.15 1.47
CA LYS A 67 7.91 17.97 2.12
C LYS A 67 7.29 16.65 1.63
N ASN A 68 6.46 16.68 0.60
CA ASN A 68 5.74 15.49 0.13
C ASN A 68 6.67 14.33 -0.26
N CYS A 69 7.88 14.60 -0.75
CA CYS A 69 8.86 13.55 -1.05
C CYS A 69 9.30 12.73 0.18
N TYR A 70 9.12 13.25 1.40
CA TYR A 70 9.44 12.61 2.68
C TYR A 70 8.20 12.15 3.44
N TYR A 71 7.14 12.95 3.40
CA TYR A 71 5.91 12.78 4.18
C TYR A 71 4.77 12.11 3.40
N SER A 72 4.90 12.00 2.06
CA SER A 72 3.88 11.39 1.19
C SER A 72 2.47 11.96 1.45
N GLU A 73 1.47 11.11 1.66
CA GLU A 73 0.08 11.48 1.96
C GLU A 73 -0.09 12.32 3.24
N LEU A 74 0.89 12.28 4.14
CA LEU A 74 0.82 13.05 5.38
C LEU A 74 0.81 14.56 5.13
N THR A 75 1.31 15.05 3.98
CA THR A 75 1.17 16.47 3.65
C THR A 75 -0.28 16.90 3.52
N GLY A 76 -1.12 15.99 2.97
CA GLY A 76 -2.56 16.19 2.92
C GLY A 76 -3.23 16.06 4.29
N MET A 77 -2.77 15.12 5.15
CA MET A 77 -3.26 15.00 6.52
C MET A 77 -2.95 16.27 7.32
N TYR A 78 -1.73 16.83 7.18
CA TYR A 78 -1.35 18.09 7.79
C TYR A 78 -2.24 19.25 7.32
N TRP A 79 -2.44 19.33 5.99
CA TRP A 79 -3.29 20.36 5.42
C TRP A 79 -4.74 20.26 5.93
N ALA A 80 -5.31 19.05 5.98
CA ALA A 80 -6.65 18.82 6.50
C ALA A 80 -6.76 19.23 7.99
N TRP A 81 -5.74 18.91 8.80
CA TRP A 81 -5.67 19.34 10.19
C TRP A 81 -5.71 20.85 10.35
N LYS A 82 -4.91 21.56 9.56
CA LYS A 82 -4.73 23.02 9.70
C LYS A 82 -5.85 23.84 9.04
N ASN A 83 -6.41 23.35 7.94
CA ASN A 83 -7.25 24.17 7.06
C ASN A 83 -8.70 23.67 6.89
N SER A 84 -9.02 22.43 7.29
CA SER A 84 -10.40 21.94 7.21
C SER A 84 -11.30 22.55 8.27
N ASP A 85 -12.55 22.85 7.90
CA ASP A 85 -13.62 23.30 8.79
C ASP A 85 -14.66 22.18 9.09
N ALA A 86 -14.46 20.96 8.56
CA ALA A 86 -15.37 19.84 8.76
C ALA A 86 -15.41 19.38 10.23
N GLU A 87 -16.55 18.93 10.72
CA GLU A 87 -16.73 18.41 12.09
C GLU A 87 -16.33 16.94 12.20
N VAL A 88 -16.45 16.19 11.07
CA VAL A 88 -15.92 14.85 10.88
C VAL A 88 -14.89 14.91 9.76
N ILE A 89 -13.69 14.43 10.03
CA ILE A 89 -12.59 14.42 9.07
C ILE A 89 -12.19 12.97 8.82
N GLY A 90 -11.99 12.63 7.54
CA GLY A 90 -11.44 11.35 7.13
C GLY A 90 -10.35 11.52 6.09
N THR A 91 -9.52 10.48 5.97
CA THR A 91 -8.46 10.38 4.99
C THR A 91 -8.53 9.02 4.29
N CYS A 92 -8.39 9.04 2.98
CA CYS A 92 -8.23 7.84 2.16
C CYS A 92 -7.34 8.16 0.96
N HIS A 93 -7.11 7.19 0.09
CA HIS A 93 -6.27 7.37 -1.09
C HIS A 93 -7.10 7.19 -2.35
N TYR A 94 -6.70 7.78 -3.47
CA TYR A 94 -7.41 7.71 -4.74
C TYR A 94 -7.67 6.28 -5.26
N ARG A 95 -7.03 5.27 -4.68
CA ARG A 95 -7.23 3.85 -5.00
C ARG A 95 -7.63 2.99 -3.80
N ARG A 96 -7.74 3.56 -2.60
CA ARG A 96 -8.05 2.83 -1.36
C ARG A 96 -9.09 3.57 -0.56
N TYR A 97 -10.20 2.89 -0.26
CA TYR A 97 -11.33 3.44 0.47
C TYR A 97 -11.73 2.51 1.60
N LEU A 98 -12.11 3.08 2.74
CA LEU A 98 -12.74 2.31 3.81
C LEU A 98 -14.15 1.90 3.36
N LEU A 99 -14.48 0.63 3.56
CA LEU A 99 -15.76 0.05 3.15
C LEU A 99 -16.63 -0.27 4.36
N ASN A 100 -17.93 -0.06 4.21
CA ASN A 100 -18.94 -0.48 5.18
C ASN A 100 -19.09 -2.02 5.19
N SER A 101 -19.95 -2.55 6.06
CA SER A 101 -20.17 -4.00 6.20
C SER A 101 -20.73 -4.68 4.95
N GLN A 102 -21.26 -3.91 3.99
CA GLN A 102 -21.80 -4.39 2.72
C GLN A 102 -20.79 -4.34 1.57
N GLY A 103 -19.57 -3.85 1.83
CA GLY A 103 -18.52 -3.73 0.82
C GLY A 103 -18.59 -2.47 -0.04
N TYR A 104 -19.35 -1.45 0.36
CA TYR A 104 -19.43 -0.16 -0.33
C TYR A 104 -18.71 0.93 0.46
N MET A 105 -18.33 2.00 -0.22
CA MET A 105 -17.85 3.22 0.44
C MET A 105 -18.93 3.76 1.38
N PHE A 106 -18.52 4.28 2.54
CA PHE A 106 -19.45 4.85 3.50
C PHE A 106 -20.18 6.06 2.94
N THR A 107 -21.47 6.18 3.27
CA THR A 107 -22.24 7.42 3.19
C THR A 107 -22.01 8.26 4.46
N GLU A 108 -22.31 9.57 4.39
CA GLU A 108 -22.19 10.45 5.57
C GLU A 108 -23.05 9.95 6.75
N LYS A 109 -24.26 9.46 6.46
CA LYS A 109 -25.13 8.92 7.50
C LYS A 109 -24.52 7.72 8.21
N GLU A 110 -23.99 6.75 7.46
CA GLU A 110 -23.35 5.56 8.04
C GLU A 110 -22.13 5.92 8.89
N ILE A 111 -21.31 6.89 8.45
CA ILE A 111 -20.18 7.40 9.26
C ILE A 111 -20.69 7.96 10.58
N LEU A 112 -21.73 8.80 10.56
CA LEU A 112 -22.28 9.40 11.77
C LEU A 112 -22.89 8.36 12.70
N ASP A 113 -23.57 7.35 12.15
CA ASP A 113 -24.13 6.23 12.91
C ASP A 113 -23.01 5.42 13.59
N VAL A 114 -21.92 5.09 12.90
CA VAL A 114 -20.77 4.39 13.50
C VAL A 114 -20.06 5.25 14.53
N LEU A 115 -19.85 6.55 14.26
CA LEU A 115 -19.19 7.46 15.21
C LEU A 115 -20.07 7.86 16.41
N ALA A 116 -21.32 7.36 16.50
CA ALA A 116 -22.11 7.46 17.73
C ALA A 116 -21.61 6.48 18.80
N ASP A 117 -21.08 5.33 18.39
CA ASP A 117 -20.63 4.25 19.29
C ASP A 117 -19.10 4.11 19.33
N TYR A 118 -18.40 4.59 18.31
CA TYR A 118 -16.94 4.46 18.15
C TYR A 118 -16.26 5.83 18.05
N ASP A 119 -15.03 5.89 18.51
CA ASP A 119 -14.20 7.11 18.42
C ASP A 119 -13.59 7.29 17.03
N ILE A 120 -13.23 6.18 16.38
CA ILE A 120 -12.50 6.16 15.09
C ILE A 120 -12.96 4.99 14.22
N ILE A 121 -13.05 5.25 12.91
CA ILE A 121 -13.17 4.23 11.85
C ILE A 121 -11.81 4.16 11.15
N THR A 122 -11.24 2.98 11.01
CA THR A 122 -9.95 2.77 10.35
C THR A 122 -9.85 1.38 9.70
N THR A 123 -8.70 1.08 9.10
CA THR A 123 -8.42 -0.23 8.49
C THR A 123 -8.41 -1.34 9.54
N LYS A 124 -8.56 -2.59 9.11
CA LYS A 124 -8.38 -3.73 10.00
C LYS A 124 -6.95 -3.77 10.56
N ASN A 125 -6.86 -4.11 11.84
CA ASN A 125 -5.59 -4.48 12.44
C ASN A 125 -5.09 -5.78 11.80
N LEU A 126 -3.93 -5.73 11.17
CA LEU A 126 -3.36 -6.87 10.46
C LEU A 126 -2.41 -7.65 11.36
N GLN A 127 -2.56 -8.98 11.34
CA GLN A 127 -1.62 -9.90 11.96
C GLN A 127 -0.46 -10.18 11.00
N LEU A 128 0.76 -9.96 11.47
CA LEU A 128 2.00 -10.20 10.74
C LEU A 128 2.60 -11.57 11.13
N ASN A 129 3.44 -12.11 10.25
CA ASN A 129 4.19 -13.35 10.52
C ASN A 129 5.42 -13.13 11.41
N PHE A 130 5.86 -11.89 11.56
CA PHE A 130 7.00 -11.41 12.34
C PHE A 130 6.58 -10.20 13.18
N SER A 131 7.42 -9.76 14.12
CA SER A 131 7.15 -8.53 14.85
C SER A 131 7.20 -7.32 13.92
N TYR A 132 6.48 -6.23 14.28
CA TYR A 132 6.55 -5.01 13.48
C TYR A 132 8.00 -4.54 13.31
N TYR A 133 8.81 -4.62 14.39
CA TYR A 133 10.22 -4.27 14.35
C TYR A 133 10.99 -5.05 13.30
N GLU A 134 10.90 -6.39 13.29
CA GLU A 134 11.57 -7.25 12.31
C GLU A 134 11.12 -6.94 10.88
N GLY A 135 9.82 -6.75 10.68
CA GLY A 135 9.26 -6.36 9.37
C GLY A 135 9.78 -5.02 8.89
N PHE A 136 9.80 -4.03 9.78
CA PHE A 136 10.28 -2.69 9.43
C PHE A 136 11.77 -2.70 9.03
N ILE A 137 12.64 -3.30 9.85
CA ILE A 137 14.09 -3.32 9.57
C ILE A 137 14.49 -4.21 8.39
N SER A 138 13.61 -5.09 7.94
CA SER A 138 13.84 -5.89 6.72
C SER A 138 13.65 -5.07 5.42
N HIS A 139 12.95 -3.92 5.51
CA HIS A 139 12.62 -3.05 4.38
C HIS A 139 13.20 -1.64 4.52
N HIS A 140 13.48 -1.19 5.74
CA HIS A 140 13.92 0.16 6.04
C HIS A 140 15.12 0.15 7.00
N LYS A 141 15.88 1.24 7.03
CA LYS A 141 16.99 1.37 7.97
C LYS A 141 16.46 1.48 9.41
N LYS A 142 17.05 0.67 10.29
CA LYS A 142 16.74 0.61 11.72
C LYS A 142 16.72 1.99 12.41
N ILE A 143 17.64 2.89 12.01
CA ILE A 143 17.82 4.21 12.63
C ILE A 143 16.52 5.02 12.71
N TYR A 144 15.63 4.89 11.73
CA TYR A 144 14.37 5.64 11.70
C TYR A 144 13.42 5.23 12.81
N LEU A 145 13.33 3.94 13.08
CA LEU A 145 12.50 3.41 14.16
C LEU A 145 13.12 3.67 15.53
N ASP A 146 14.45 3.54 15.64
CA ASP A 146 15.20 3.83 16.87
C ASP A 146 15.08 5.31 17.27
N GLU A 147 15.23 6.25 16.32
CA GLU A 147 15.07 7.68 16.61
C GLU A 147 13.61 8.03 16.95
N THR A 148 12.64 7.34 16.36
CA THR A 148 11.23 7.47 16.76
C THR A 148 11.04 7.05 18.21
N ALA A 149 11.62 5.92 18.62
CA ALA A 149 11.62 5.46 20.01
C ALA A 149 12.30 6.47 20.96
N HIS A 150 13.46 7.02 20.55
CA HIS A 150 14.18 8.04 21.34
C HIS A 150 13.34 9.30 21.53
N VAL A 151 12.71 9.82 20.47
CA VAL A 151 11.84 11.00 20.55
C VAL A 151 10.65 10.74 21.48
N LEU A 152 10.01 9.58 21.36
CA LEU A 152 8.91 9.20 22.24
C LEU A 152 9.37 9.10 23.71
N LYS A 153 10.52 8.50 23.96
CA LYS A 153 11.08 8.37 25.30
C LYS A 153 11.37 9.70 25.96
N GLU A 154 11.90 10.66 25.17
CA GLU A 154 12.27 11.99 25.67
C GLU A 154 11.06 12.91 25.87
N LYS A 155 10.15 12.94 24.90
CA LYS A 155 9.06 13.93 24.88
C LYS A 155 7.71 13.38 25.33
N TYR A 156 7.49 12.07 25.13
CA TYR A 156 6.21 11.40 25.38
C TYR A 156 6.42 10.06 26.08
N PRO A 157 7.01 10.03 27.32
CA PRO A 157 7.41 8.77 27.98
C PRO A 157 6.25 7.79 28.23
N ALA A 158 5.01 8.28 28.36
CA ALA A 158 3.83 7.43 28.49
C ALA A 158 3.54 6.68 27.18
N TYR A 159 3.66 7.34 26.01
CA TYR A 159 3.52 6.72 24.70
C TYR A 159 4.68 5.77 24.36
N TYR A 160 5.90 6.10 24.85
CA TYR A 160 7.06 5.24 24.66
C TYR A 160 6.83 3.83 25.23
N GLN A 161 6.21 3.71 26.39
CA GLN A 161 5.90 2.39 26.96
C GLN A 161 4.95 1.58 26.06
N THR A 162 3.95 2.24 25.48
CA THR A 162 3.03 1.61 24.53
C THR A 162 3.75 1.23 23.23
N PHE A 163 4.56 2.14 22.69
CA PHE A 163 5.37 1.90 21.48
C PHE A 163 6.31 0.70 21.67
N GLU A 164 7.08 0.68 22.77
CA GLU A 164 8.06 -0.37 23.06
C GLU A 164 7.41 -1.76 23.19
N ARG A 165 6.22 -1.82 23.73
CA ARG A 165 5.45 -3.07 23.77
C ARG A 165 4.97 -3.48 22.38
N LEU A 166 4.30 -2.57 21.66
CA LEU A 166 3.65 -2.88 20.38
C LEU A 166 4.64 -3.18 19.27
N VAL A 167 5.81 -2.56 19.26
CA VAL A 167 6.81 -2.73 18.19
C VAL A 167 7.35 -4.17 18.11
N HIS A 168 7.26 -4.91 19.21
CA HIS A 168 7.63 -6.33 19.29
C HIS A 168 6.43 -7.28 19.11
N GLU A 169 5.23 -6.75 19.00
CA GLU A 169 4.03 -7.53 18.66
C GLU A 169 3.90 -7.73 17.14
N LYS A 170 3.01 -8.65 16.74
CA LYS A 170 2.77 -9.02 15.34
C LYS A 170 1.50 -8.37 14.78
N HIS A 171 1.19 -7.18 15.21
CA HIS A 171 -0.01 -6.46 14.83
C HIS A 171 0.30 -5.03 14.43
N THR A 172 -0.40 -4.49 13.43
CA THR A 172 -0.31 -3.09 13.04
C THR A 172 -1.50 -2.64 12.19
N TYR A 173 -1.67 -1.33 12.03
CA TYR A 173 -2.48 -0.73 10.98
C TYR A 173 -1.59 -0.34 9.79
N PHE A 174 -2.18 -0.29 8.60
CA PHE A 174 -1.54 0.20 7.40
C PHE A 174 -2.40 1.23 6.68
N GLY A 175 -1.74 2.16 5.95
CA GLY A 175 -2.35 3.00 4.94
C GLY A 175 -2.74 4.40 5.40
N ASN A 176 -2.45 4.82 6.63
CA ASN A 176 -2.77 6.17 7.13
C ASN A 176 -4.22 6.60 6.85
N MET A 177 -5.16 5.68 7.00
CA MET A 177 -6.57 5.87 6.68
C MET A 177 -7.40 5.85 7.96
N LEU A 178 -8.14 6.92 8.20
CA LEU A 178 -9.01 7.05 9.37
C LEU A 178 -10.17 8.02 9.11
N ILE A 179 -11.27 7.86 9.83
CA ILE A 179 -12.38 8.80 9.90
C ILE A 179 -12.75 8.97 11.37
N CYS A 180 -12.78 10.20 11.84
CA CYS A 180 -13.14 10.51 13.23
C CYS A 180 -13.66 11.95 13.39
N ARG A 181 -14.12 12.26 14.60
CA ARG A 181 -14.50 13.63 14.92
C ARG A 181 -13.26 14.55 14.95
N ARG A 182 -13.47 15.83 14.58
CA ARG A 182 -12.38 16.82 14.46
C ARG A 182 -11.47 16.88 15.71
N HIS A 183 -12.00 16.86 16.91
CA HIS A 183 -11.17 16.97 18.11
C HIS A 183 -10.20 15.79 18.25
N ILE A 184 -10.64 14.57 17.87
CA ILE A 184 -9.80 13.38 17.85
C ILE A 184 -8.73 13.49 16.76
N TYR A 185 -9.14 13.93 15.55
CA TYR A 185 -8.23 14.13 14.44
C TYR A 185 -7.14 15.17 14.77
N ASN A 186 -7.54 16.29 15.38
CA ASN A 186 -6.61 17.34 15.79
C ASN A 186 -5.60 16.84 16.82
N ALA A 187 -6.07 16.13 17.86
CA ALA A 187 -5.19 15.56 18.89
C ALA A 187 -4.19 14.55 18.30
N TYR A 188 -4.66 13.68 17.42
CA TYR A 188 -3.79 12.73 16.71
C TYR A 188 -2.74 13.43 15.86
N CYS A 189 -3.14 14.38 15.00
CA CYS A 189 -2.23 15.09 14.12
C CYS A 189 -1.21 15.93 14.93
N GLU A 190 -1.65 16.63 15.97
CA GLU A 190 -0.76 17.41 16.81
C GLU A 190 0.35 16.56 17.43
N TRP A 191 -0.02 15.39 17.98
CA TRP A 191 0.95 14.47 18.55
C TRP A 191 1.85 13.85 17.47
N MET A 192 1.28 13.26 16.42
CA MET A 192 2.01 12.58 15.37
C MET A 192 3.01 13.49 14.66
N PHE A 193 2.58 14.68 14.23
CA PHE A 193 3.49 15.64 13.56
C PHE A 193 4.52 16.21 14.51
N SER A 194 4.23 16.36 15.80
CA SER A 194 5.24 16.72 16.80
C SER A 194 6.33 15.65 16.91
N VAL A 195 5.97 14.36 16.93
CA VAL A 195 6.93 13.26 16.94
C VAL A 195 7.75 13.23 15.64
N LEU A 196 7.08 13.24 14.48
CA LEU A 196 7.75 13.13 13.17
C LEU A 196 8.68 14.31 12.91
N SER A 197 8.30 15.55 13.28
CA SER A 197 9.15 16.74 13.12
C SER A 197 10.43 16.68 13.95
N GLU A 198 10.41 16.01 15.11
CA GLU A 198 11.60 15.80 15.91
C GLU A 198 12.48 14.66 15.37
N VAL A 199 11.87 13.62 14.85
CA VAL A 199 12.61 12.52 14.15
C VAL A 199 13.33 13.10 12.93
N GLU A 200 12.64 13.94 12.12
CA GLU A 200 13.20 14.58 10.93
C GLU A 200 14.49 15.33 11.23
N LYS A 201 14.60 15.99 12.39
CA LYS A 201 15.81 16.72 12.80
C LYS A 201 17.01 15.82 13.14
N ARG A 202 16.77 14.52 13.35
CA ARG A 202 17.78 13.56 13.82
C ARG A 202 18.26 12.60 12.76
N VAL A 203 17.54 12.55 11.62
CA VAL A 203 17.82 11.62 10.53
C VAL A 203 18.07 12.37 9.22
N LYS A 204 18.80 11.76 8.30
CA LYS A 204 19.16 12.33 7.00
C LYS A 204 18.39 11.62 5.89
N VAL A 205 17.11 11.95 5.76
CA VAL A 205 16.23 11.34 4.75
C VAL A 205 16.55 11.76 3.32
N GLU A 206 17.20 12.91 3.15
CA GLU A 206 17.61 13.44 1.84
C GLU A 206 18.68 12.60 1.16
N GLU A 207 19.43 11.79 1.92
CA GLU A 207 20.47 10.87 1.41
C GLU A 207 19.86 9.53 0.91
N GLU A 208 18.54 9.30 1.12
CA GLU A 208 17.87 8.07 0.74
C GLU A 208 17.39 8.11 -0.73
N ASP A 209 17.19 6.92 -1.31
CA ASP A 209 16.53 6.77 -2.61
C ASP A 209 15.04 7.16 -2.56
N SER A 210 14.38 7.20 -3.71
CA SER A 210 12.99 7.67 -3.84
C SER A 210 11.96 6.86 -3.04
N TYR A 211 12.24 5.59 -2.76
CA TYR A 211 11.37 4.75 -1.95
C TYR A 211 11.61 4.97 -0.45
N HIS A 212 12.87 4.85 0.00
CA HIS A 212 13.21 4.91 1.42
C HIS A 212 13.09 6.31 2.03
N ARG A 213 13.24 7.38 1.22
CA ARG A 213 13.02 8.76 1.72
C ARG A 213 11.60 9.02 2.20
N ARG A 214 10.60 8.20 1.81
CA ARG A 214 9.19 8.32 2.23
C ARG A 214 8.93 7.79 3.64
N ILE A 215 9.96 7.70 4.44
CA ILE A 215 9.99 6.99 5.73
C ILE A 215 8.94 7.49 6.72
N PHE A 216 8.61 8.77 6.73
CA PHE A 216 7.62 9.32 7.66
C PHE A 216 6.21 8.78 7.38
N GLY A 217 5.86 8.51 6.11
CA GLY A 217 4.63 7.82 5.75
C GLY A 217 4.56 6.41 6.32
N PHE A 218 5.67 5.67 6.32
CA PHE A 218 5.71 4.30 6.88
C PHE A 218 5.70 4.30 8.42
N ILE A 219 6.43 5.21 9.06
CA ILE A 219 6.43 5.34 10.54
C ILE A 219 5.05 5.72 11.06
N SER A 220 4.35 6.63 10.37
CA SER A 220 3.04 7.13 10.83
C SER A 220 1.96 6.06 10.86
N GLU A 221 2.03 5.04 9.98
CA GLU A 221 1.11 3.90 10.01
C GLU A 221 1.18 3.16 11.35
N PHE A 222 2.39 2.95 11.86
CA PHE A 222 2.59 2.33 13.17
C PHE A 222 2.26 3.30 14.32
N LEU A 223 2.59 4.58 14.18
CA LEU A 223 2.23 5.58 15.19
C LEU A 223 0.71 5.70 15.36
N GLN A 224 -0.08 5.50 14.30
CA GLN A 224 -1.54 5.43 14.42
C GLN A 224 -1.96 4.29 15.36
N TYR A 225 -1.36 3.10 15.24
CA TYR A 225 -1.64 1.97 16.13
C TYR A 225 -1.23 2.26 17.59
N VAL A 226 -0.05 2.86 17.77
CA VAL A 226 0.44 3.28 19.08
C VAL A 226 -0.52 4.28 19.74
N TRP A 227 -0.95 5.29 18.99
CA TRP A 227 -1.82 6.35 19.48
C TRP A 227 -3.20 5.82 19.87
N VAL A 228 -3.84 5.07 18.97
CA VAL A 228 -5.15 4.46 19.21
C VAL A 228 -5.13 3.56 20.44
N THR A 229 -4.07 2.76 20.59
CA THR A 229 -3.91 1.85 21.74
C THR A 229 -3.64 2.61 23.03
N HIS A 230 -2.79 3.64 22.99
CA HIS A 230 -2.44 4.43 24.17
C HIS A 230 -3.65 5.22 24.70
N GLU A 231 -4.38 5.88 23.83
CA GLU A 231 -5.59 6.65 24.15
C GLU A 231 -6.80 5.76 24.46
N LYS A 232 -6.68 4.44 24.24
CA LYS A 232 -7.75 3.45 24.47
C LYS A 232 -9.03 3.77 23.71
N LEU A 233 -8.88 4.24 22.47
CA LEU A 233 -10.01 4.60 21.64
C LEU A 233 -10.83 3.36 21.25
N SER A 234 -12.14 3.53 21.19
CA SER A 234 -13.05 2.55 20.61
C SER A 234 -12.94 2.62 19.08
N VAL A 235 -12.61 1.48 18.45
CA VAL A 235 -12.29 1.41 17.02
C VAL A 235 -13.31 0.59 16.27
N SER A 236 -13.86 1.16 15.18
CA SER A 236 -14.58 0.43 14.14
C SER A 236 -13.61 0.07 13.02
N GLU A 237 -13.21 -1.20 12.93
CA GLU A 237 -12.30 -1.69 11.91
C GLU A 237 -13.03 -2.08 10.63
N CYS A 238 -12.54 -1.62 9.48
CA CYS A 238 -13.18 -1.78 8.19
C CYS A 238 -12.28 -2.46 7.16
N MET A 239 -12.90 -3.10 6.18
CA MET A 239 -12.20 -3.55 4.98
C MET A 239 -11.77 -2.34 4.14
N VAL A 240 -10.67 -2.50 3.41
CA VAL A 240 -10.20 -1.53 2.42
C VAL A 240 -10.58 -2.02 1.03
N GLY A 241 -11.37 -1.21 0.32
CA GLY A 241 -11.62 -1.41 -1.11
C GLY A 241 -10.46 -0.86 -1.94
N MET A 242 -9.97 -1.65 -2.88
CA MET A 242 -8.90 -1.30 -3.80
C MET A 242 -9.47 -1.00 -5.18
N LEU A 243 -9.10 0.14 -5.77
CA LEU A 243 -9.47 0.53 -7.13
C LEU A 243 -8.25 0.54 -8.05
N GLY A 244 -8.15 -0.49 -8.87
CA GLY A 244 -7.04 -0.66 -9.81
C GLY A 244 -5.71 -1.01 -9.15
N GLU A 245 -4.74 -1.27 -9.99
CA GLU A 245 -3.38 -1.66 -9.61
C GLU A 245 -2.43 -0.45 -9.55
N LYS A 246 -1.31 -0.58 -8.85
CA LYS A 246 -0.24 0.44 -8.90
C LYS A 246 0.35 0.51 -10.31
N ALA A 247 0.62 1.73 -10.80
CA ALA A 247 1.24 1.93 -12.11
C ALA A 247 2.57 1.17 -12.21
N GLU A 248 3.38 1.23 -11.15
CA GLU A 248 4.68 0.55 -11.08
C GLU A 248 4.55 -0.98 -11.20
N VAL A 249 3.52 -1.58 -10.62
CA VAL A 249 3.25 -3.02 -10.77
C VAL A 249 2.80 -3.34 -12.19
N SER A 250 1.92 -2.51 -12.75
CA SER A 250 1.48 -2.64 -14.15
C SER A 250 2.66 -2.52 -15.12
N GLU A 251 3.57 -1.56 -14.91
CA GLU A 251 4.78 -1.39 -15.73
C GLU A 251 5.69 -2.63 -15.64
N VAL A 252 5.93 -3.15 -14.44
CA VAL A 252 6.74 -4.37 -14.25
C VAL A 252 6.12 -5.54 -14.99
N LYS A 253 4.80 -5.73 -14.89
CA LYS A 253 4.10 -6.81 -15.61
C LYS A 253 4.20 -6.66 -17.13
N GLN A 254 4.07 -5.44 -17.66
CA GLN A 254 4.21 -5.19 -19.10
C GLN A 254 5.60 -5.56 -19.63
N VAL A 255 6.66 -5.21 -18.88
CA VAL A 255 8.03 -5.57 -19.26
C VAL A 255 8.23 -7.08 -19.18
N LEU A 256 7.74 -7.73 -18.11
CA LEU A 256 7.80 -9.20 -17.97
C LEU A 256 7.05 -9.92 -19.09
N ALA A 257 5.87 -9.42 -19.46
CA ALA A 257 5.11 -9.96 -20.61
C ALA A 257 5.92 -9.93 -21.90
N GLY A 258 6.71 -8.86 -22.13
CA GLY A 258 7.63 -8.78 -23.25
C GLY A 258 8.73 -9.86 -23.23
N TYR A 259 9.32 -10.12 -22.07
CA TYR A 259 10.32 -11.19 -21.94
C TYR A 259 9.69 -12.59 -22.08
N PHE A 260 8.49 -12.80 -21.56
CA PHE A 260 7.77 -14.07 -21.74
C PHE A 260 7.43 -14.33 -23.20
N ALA A 261 6.95 -13.31 -23.92
CA ALA A 261 6.71 -13.39 -25.36
C ALA A 261 7.97 -13.69 -26.17
N ALA A 262 9.14 -13.29 -25.69
CA ALA A 262 10.43 -13.62 -26.29
C ALA A 262 10.99 -14.98 -25.85
N GLY A 263 10.35 -15.67 -24.89
CA GLY A 263 10.85 -16.92 -24.32
C GLY A 263 12.07 -16.76 -23.40
N ASP A 264 12.36 -15.51 -22.95
CA ASP A 264 13.58 -15.17 -22.23
C ASP A 264 13.31 -15.06 -20.71
N TYR A 265 13.26 -16.21 -20.05
CA TYR A 265 13.05 -16.28 -18.60
C TYR A 265 14.25 -15.74 -17.79
N GLU A 266 15.48 -15.77 -18.36
CA GLU A 266 16.67 -15.27 -17.67
C GLU A 266 16.63 -13.74 -17.53
N GLN A 267 16.35 -13.04 -18.62
CA GLN A 267 16.15 -11.58 -18.59
C GLN A 267 14.92 -11.20 -17.76
N ALA A 268 13.83 -11.97 -17.83
CA ALA A 268 12.67 -11.76 -16.97
C ALA A 268 13.04 -11.85 -15.48
N LYS A 269 13.85 -12.85 -15.10
CA LYS A 269 14.33 -13.03 -13.72
C LYS A 269 15.19 -11.86 -13.26
N GLU A 270 16.18 -11.47 -14.06
CA GLU A 270 17.09 -10.36 -13.75
C GLU A 270 16.29 -9.06 -13.52
N TYR A 271 15.43 -8.72 -14.47
CA TYR A 271 14.56 -7.54 -14.38
C TYR A 271 13.65 -7.57 -13.15
N PHE A 272 13.00 -8.71 -12.88
CA PHE A 272 12.12 -8.86 -11.71
C PHE A 272 12.88 -8.65 -10.39
N LEU A 273 14.09 -9.20 -10.26
CA LEU A 273 14.91 -9.02 -9.06
C LEU A 273 15.35 -7.56 -8.87
N GLU A 274 15.69 -6.85 -9.94
CA GLU A 274 16.00 -5.42 -9.90
C GLU A 274 14.78 -4.59 -9.50
N ALA A 275 13.62 -4.85 -10.11
CA ALA A 275 12.38 -4.18 -9.77
C ALA A 275 12.00 -4.40 -8.30
N LYS A 276 12.12 -5.63 -7.78
CA LYS A 276 11.88 -5.96 -6.37
C LYS A 276 12.89 -5.28 -5.45
N LYS A 277 14.16 -5.15 -5.85
CA LYS A 277 15.18 -4.44 -5.08
C LYS A 277 14.88 -2.93 -5.00
N ALA A 278 14.48 -2.33 -6.11
CA ALA A 278 14.10 -0.91 -6.17
C ALA A 278 12.79 -0.61 -5.41
N ARG A 279 11.88 -1.57 -5.38
CA ARG A 279 10.54 -1.46 -4.77
C ARG A 279 10.22 -2.74 -4.00
N PRO A 280 10.71 -2.88 -2.75
CA PRO A 280 10.46 -4.08 -1.94
C PRO A 280 8.98 -4.39 -1.70
N ASP A 281 8.12 -3.38 -1.81
CA ASP A 281 6.67 -3.46 -1.60
C ASP A 281 5.86 -3.97 -2.80
N ILE A 282 6.47 -4.24 -3.96
CA ILE A 282 5.69 -4.60 -5.18
C ILE A 282 4.91 -5.92 -5.05
N LEU A 283 5.39 -6.84 -4.22
CA LEU A 283 4.73 -8.12 -3.94
C LEU A 283 3.75 -8.07 -2.75
N MET A 284 3.59 -6.92 -2.09
CA MET A 284 2.57 -6.81 -1.04
C MET A 284 1.16 -6.85 -1.67
N GLU A 285 0.20 -7.46 -0.99
CA GLU A 285 -1.21 -7.53 -1.41
C GLU A 285 -1.78 -6.15 -1.79
N ALA A 286 -1.38 -5.11 -1.07
CA ALA A 286 -1.76 -3.72 -1.37
C ALA A 286 -1.14 -3.16 -2.67
N SER A 287 -0.20 -3.86 -3.28
CA SER A 287 0.48 -3.46 -4.53
C SER A 287 0.09 -4.36 -5.68
N ASP A 288 0.23 -5.68 -5.52
CA ASP A 288 -0.16 -6.74 -6.46
C ASP A 288 -1.60 -7.19 -6.17
N VAL A 289 -2.56 -6.31 -6.46
CA VAL A 289 -3.99 -6.50 -6.14
C VAL A 289 -4.59 -7.70 -6.88
N THR A 290 -4.10 -7.99 -8.08
CA THR A 290 -4.57 -9.12 -8.91
C THR A 290 -3.85 -10.42 -8.59
N GLY A 291 -2.69 -10.36 -7.90
CA GLY A 291 -1.80 -11.49 -7.68
C GLY A 291 -0.98 -11.91 -8.92
N GLU A 292 -1.12 -11.17 -10.03
CA GLU A 292 -0.45 -11.52 -11.29
C GLU A 292 1.06 -11.36 -11.22
N LEU A 293 1.59 -10.44 -10.38
CA LEU A 293 3.04 -10.31 -10.22
C LEU A 293 3.63 -11.52 -9.48
N HIS A 294 2.90 -12.09 -8.53
CA HIS A 294 3.26 -13.39 -7.92
C HIS A 294 3.23 -14.52 -8.94
N MET A 295 2.24 -14.53 -9.85
CA MET A 295 2.18 -15.51 -10.95
C MET A 295 3.32 -15.29 -11.96
N CYS A 296 3.73 -14.06 -12.25
CA CYS A 296 4.94 -13.79 -13.05
C CYS A 296 6.20 -14.38 -12.40
N MET A 297 6.35 -14.23 -11.08
CA MET A 297 7.45 -14.84 -10.33
C MET A 297 7.39 -16.38 -10.43
N GLU A 298 6.20 -16.96 -10.37
CA GLU A 298 5.98 -18.39 -10.55
C GLU A 298 6.37 -18.86 -11.96
N VAL A 299 5.97 -18.15 -13.02
CA VAL A 299 6.38 -18.43 -14.40
C VAL A 299 7.90 -18.45 -14.54
N ILE A 300 8.60 -17.44 -13.99
CA ILE A 300 10.06 -17.38 -14.01
C ILE A 300 10.69 -18.58 -13.31
N ALA A 301 10.17 -18.94 -12.13
CA ALA A 301 10.67 -20.07 -11.35
C ALA A 301 10.44 -21.40 -12.06
N VAL A 302 9.25 -21.61 -12.59
CA VAL A 302 8.89 -22.84 -13.35
C VAL A 302 9.80 -22.95 -14.57
N ALA A 303 9.89 -21.92 -15.40
CA ALA A 303 10.71 -21.94 -16.62
C ALA A 303 12.19 -22.23 -16.30
N GLY A 304 12.77 -21.57 -15.30
CA GLY A 304 14.16 -21.79 -14.93
C GLY A 304 14.45 -23.20 -14.39
N LEU A 305 13.57 -23.74 -13.55
CA LEU A 305 13.73 -25.07 -12.97
C LEU A 305 13.44 -26.18 -13.98
N GLU A 306 12.40 -26.03 -14.83
CA GLU A 306 12.15 -26.97 -15.93
C GLU A 306 13.32 -27.03 -16.91
N GLN A 307 13.91 -25.88 -17.25
CA GLN A 307 15.10 -25.84 -18.12
C GLN A 307 16.26 -26.64 -17.53
N GLN A 308 16.48 -26.57 -16.22
CA GLN A 308 17.53 -27.29 -15.52
C GLN A 308 17.25 -28.80 -15.44
N GLU A 309 15.99 -29.19 -15.19
CA GLU A 309 15.61 -30.59 -14.97
C GLU A 309 15.36 -31.34 -16.28
N TYR A 310 14.72 -30.69 -17.26
CA TYR A 310 14.24 -31.36 -18.48
C TYR A 310 14.93 -30.88 -19.77
N GLY A 311 15.71 -29.79 -19.73
CA GLY A 311 16.32 -29.17 -20.91
C GLY A 311 15.32 -28.45 -21.83
N SER A 312 14.08 -28.25 -21.38
CA SER A 312 13.02 -27.48 -22.03
C SER A 312 12.20 -26.79 -20.95
N ASN A 313 11.45 -25.73 -21.28
CA ASN A 313 10.77 -24.96 -20.27
C ASN A 313 9.36 -24.50 -20.68
N LEU A 314 8.62 -23.94 -19.72
CA LEU A 314 7.24 -23.47 -19.90
C LEU A 314 7.11 -22.46 -21.05
N LEU A 315 8.06 -21.52 -21.20
CA LEU A 315 7.98 -20.48 -22.24
C LEU A 315 8.22 -20.99 -23.66
N GLU A 316 8.72 -22.21 -23.84
CA GLU A 316 8.75 -22.86 -25.15
C GLU A 316 7.37 -23.35 -25.59
N ARG A 317 6.48 -23.60 -24.63
CA ARG A 317 5.12 -24.13 -24.86
C ARG A 317 4.05 -23.04 -24.82
N MET A 318 4.28 -21.96 -24.04
CA MET A 318 3.31 -20.92 -23.77
C MET A 318 4.03 -19.59 -23.57
N GLN A 319 3.70 -18.58 -24.36
CA GLN A 319 4.37 -17.27 -24.38
C GLN A 319 3.39 -16.10 -24.18
N ASP A 320 2.09 -16.34 -24.39
CA ASP A 320 1.06 -15.33 -24.18
C ASP A 320 0.87 -15.05 -22.70
N PHE A 321 0.84 -13.76 -22.32
CA PHE A 321 0.76 -13.35 -20.93
C PHE A 321 -0.53 -13.82 -20.26
N ASP A 322 -1.68 -13.66 -20.94
CA ASP A 322 -2.98 -14.03 -20.36
C ASP A 322 -3.13 -15.55 -20.22
N GLU A 323 -2.57 -16.31 -21.19
CA GLU A 323 -2.51 -17.76 -21.09
C GLU A 323 -1.63 -18.21 -19.93
N LEU A 324 -0.45 -17.60 -19.71
CA LEU A 324 0.43 -17.88 -18.58
C LEU A 324 -0.25 -17.56 -17.24
N MET A 325 -0.93 -16.42 -17.13
CA MET A 325 -1.67 -16.05 -15.91
C MET A 325 -2.82 -17.02 -15.65
N SER A 326 -3.55 -17.43 -16.69
CA SER A 326 -4.58 -18.45 -16.59
C SER A 326 -4.02 -19.81 -16.17
N TYR A 327 -2.89 -20.22 -16.73
CA TYR A 327 -2.19 -21.45 -16.37
C TYR A 327 -1.79 -21.45 -14.89
N CYS A 328 -1.12 -20.41 -14.40
CA CYS A 328 -0.73 -20.30 -12.99
C CYS A 328 -1.94 -20.26 -12.06
N SER A 329 -3.01 -19.57 -12.44
CA SER A 329 -4.25 -19.52 -11.66
C SER A 329 -4.89 -20.90 -11.47
N HIS A 330 -4.99 -21.70 -12.55
CA HIS A 330 -5.49 -23.06 -12.47
C HIS A 330 -4.55 -23.99 -11.68
N LEU A 331 -3.25 -23.84 -11.89
CA LEU A 331 -2.23 -24.60 -11.17
C LEU A 331 -2.27 -24.32 -9.66
N ASN A 332 -2.33 -23.06 -9.27
CA ASN A 332 -2.46 -22.64 -7.87
C ASN A 332 -3.76 -23.18 -7.25
N SER A 333 -4.87 -23.13 -7.98
CA SER A 333 -6.15 -23.70 -7.53
C SER A 333 -6.07 -25.21 -7.35
N TYR A 334 -5.44 -25.91 -8.29
CA TYR A 334 -5.22 -27.37 -8.22
C TYR A 334 -4.39 -27.75 -6.98
N VAL A 335 -3.26 -27.06 -6.76
CA VAL A 335 -2.37 -27.33 -5.62
C VAL A 335 -3.05 -27.01 -4.29
N MET A 336 -3.83 -25.92 -4.22
CA MET A 336 -4.62 -25.59 -3.02
C MET A 336 -5.64 -26.66 -2.68
N GLN A 337 -6.39 -27.14 -3.67
CA GLN A 337 -7.39 -28.20 -3.44
C GLN A 337 -6.72 -29.53 -3.09
N LYS A 338 -5.58 -29.85 -3.71
CA LYS A 338 -4.77 -31.04 -3.39
C LYS A 338 -4.30 -31.02 -1.93
N GLN A 339 -3.91 -29.87 -1.38
CA GLN A 339 -3.58 -29.74 0.04
C GLN A 339 -4.79 -29.95 0.96
N CYS A 340 -5.99 -29.57 0.51
CA CYS A 340 -7.22 -29.78 1.26
C CYS A 340 -7.79 -31.21 1.17
N GLY A 341 -7.18 -32.07 0.33
CA GLY A 341 -7.56 -33.48 0.19
C GLY A 341 -8.60 -33.79 -0.87
N GLU A 342 -9.26 -32.78 -1.46
CA GLU A 342 -10.26 -32.96 -2.53
C GLU A 342 -9.94 -32.02 -3.69
N VAL A 343 -9.77 -32.60 -4.90
CA VAL A 343 -9.53 -31.83 -6.13
C VAL A 343 -10.71 -32.04 -7.07
N GLU A 344 -11.27 -30.97 -7.58
CA GLU A 344 -12.34 -30.98 -8.58
C GLU A 344 -11.90 -31.75 -9.85
N GLU A 345 -12.83 -32.51 -10.45
CA GLU A 345 -12.54 -33.30 -11.65
C GLU A 345 -12.13 -32.46 -12.86
N SER A 346 -12.66 -31.26 -12.97
CA SER A 346 -12.28 -30.23 -13.96
C SER A 346 -10.79 -29.87 -13.88
N LEU A 347 -10.27 -29.64 -12.68
CA LEU A 347 -8.86 -29.31 -12.46
C LEU A 347 -7.93 -30.51 -12.68
N LYS A 348 -8.39 -31.71 -12.34
CA LYS A 348 -7.64 -32.97 -12.68
C LYS A 348 -7.51 -33.19 -14.19
N GLN A 349 -8.59 -32.93 -14.94
CA GLN A 349 -8.59 -33.01 -16.40
C GLN A 349 -7.71 -31.94 -17.01
N TRP A 350 -7.82 -30.68 -16.51
CA TRP A 350 -6.98 -29.56 -16.91
C TRP A 350 -5.49 -29.87 -16.72
N ARG A 351 -5.10 -30.39 -15.54
CA ARG A 351 -3.72 -30.79 -15.25
C ARG A 351 -3.16 -31.77 -16.27
N LYS A 352 -3.98 -32.79 -16.66
CA LYS A 352 -3.57 -33.79 -17.66
C LYS A 352 -3.41 -33.20 -19.05
N SER A 353 -4.34 -32.32 -19.46
CA SER A 353 -4.33 -31.76 -20.81
C SER A 353 -3.22 -30.70 -21.02
N HIS A 354 -2.71 -30.10 -19.95
CA HIS A 354 -1.65 -29.06 -20.00
C HIS A 354 -0.26 -29.60 -19.66
N GLU A 355 -0.10 -30.93 -19.54
CA GLU A 355 1.19 -31.58 -19.28
C GLU A 355 1.96 -30.95 -18.11
N VAL A 356 1.22 -30.64 -17.02
CA VAL A 356 1.79 -30.00 -15.84
C VAL A 356 2.89 -30.86 -15.23
N THR A 357 4.09 -30.31 -15.13
CA THR A 357 5.27 -31.00 -14.58
C THR A 357 5.24 -31.01 -13.03
N ASP A 358 5.98 -31.93 -12.43
CA ASP A 358 6.17 -31.95 -10.98
C ASP A 358 6.91 -30.69 -10.49
N VAL A 359 7.79 -30.13 -11.32
CA VAL A 359 8.47 -28.86 -11.06
C VAL A 359 7.45 -27.72 -10.94
N ALA A 360 6.51 -27.62 -11.88
CA ALA A 360 5.48 -26.60 -11.86
C ALA A 360 4.57 -26.74 -10.62
N GLU A 361 4.14 -27.96 -10.26
CA GLU A 361 3.36 -28.19 -9.04
C GLU A 361 4.12 -27.75 -7.77
N ASN A 362 5.42 -28.04 -7.68
CA ASN A 362 6.24 -27.66 -6.54
C ASN A 362 6.42 -26.12 -6.45
N CYS A 363 6.61 -25.43 -7.57
CA CYS A 363 6.67 -23.96 -7.62
C CYS A 363 5.35 -23.35 -7.15
N ALA A 364 4.21 -23.80 -7.67
CA ALA A 364 2.89 -23.34 -7.26
C ALA A 364 2.65 -23.58 -5.77
N LEU A 365 3.05 -24.73 -5.25
CA LEU A 365 2.96 -25.04 -3.82
C LEU A 365 3.77 -24.06 -2.97
N ALA A 366 4.97 -23.70 -3.40
CA ALA A 366 5.80 -22.72 -2.72
C ALA A 366 5.18 -21.30 -2.73
N VAL A 367 4.61 -20.88 -3.88
CA VAL A 367 3.91 -19.60 -4.02
C VAL A 367 2.69 -19.55 -3.11
N VAL A 368 1.80 -20.55 -3.18
CA VAL A 368 0.60 -20.63 -2.34
C VAL A 368 0.93 -20.61 -0.85
N ASN A 369 1.97 -21.33 -0.44
CA ASN A 369 2.42 -21.35 0.95
C ASN A 369 3.04 -20.01 1.40
N SER A 370 3.72 -19.28 0.51
CA SER A 370 4.28 -17.97 0.83
C SER A 370 3.19 -16.91 1.05
N ILE A 371 2.18 -16.90 0.19
CA ILE A 371 1.01 -16.00 0.34
C ILE A 371 0.27 -16.29 1.65
N ARG A 372 0.19 -17.56 2.06
CA ARG A 372 -0.40 -17.97 3.36
C ARG A 372 0.56 -17.78 4.56
N GLY A 373 1.76 -17.28 4.36
CA GLY A 373 2.75 -17.04 5.42
C GLY A 373 3.44 -18.31 5.96
N THR A 374 3.45 -19.41 5.24
CA THR A 374 3.95 -20.71 5.72
C THR A 374 5.27 -21.18 5.11
N ALA A 375 5.82 -20.52 4.07
CA ALA A 375 7.11 -20.89 3.47
C ALA A 375 7.83 -19.74 2.74
N LYS A 376 9.17 -19.87 2.57
CA LYS A 376 9.97 -19.01 1.66
C LYS A 376 9.87 -19.55 0.24
N VAL A 377 9.57 -18.69 -0.74
CA VAL A 377 9.59 -19.05 -2.17
C VAL A 377 11.05 -19.14 -2.64
N PRO A 378 11.48 -20.21 -3.30
CA PRO A 378 12.75 -20.24 -4.01
C PRO A 378 12.67 -19.32 -5.25
N VAL A 379 13.52 -18.32 -5.30
CA VAL A 379 13.69 -17.42 -6.46
C VAL A 379 15.09 -17.62 -7.05
#